data_86ecabd7906079d4aa2e3f0f961a22c9
#
_entry.id   86ecabd7906079d4aa2e3f0f961a22c9
#
_cell.length_a   1.000
_cell.length_b   1.000
_cell.length_c   1.000
_cell.angle_alpha   90.00
_cell.angle_beta   90.00
_cell.angle_gamma   90.00
#
_symmetry.space_group_name_H-M   'P 1'
#
loop_
_entity.id
_entity.type
_entity.pdbx_description
1 polymer ?
#
loop_
_entity_poly.entity_id
_entity_poly.type
_entity_poly.pdbx_seq_one_letter_code
_entity_poly.pdbx_strand_id
1 'polypeptide(L)'
;MDWPFSYDALEPYYTRAEEMMQISGARNSLAPSTSPYPLPPHRPSLPEVALSKAWPGLIGPMPTARASRATPTRPQCCGNGVCNLCPVQAKFTIMGDLSAPYDDPRVSCVFDCEAIAVLTEGGAARAIAWREADGNTGEIRADQIVLGANGIFNATLLKQSGDTSRLTGRRLHEQLGITGRVYLDGMDSFQGSTYVTGIAYPLYADEERRRTTAAALIETRSVGQMRLEAGRWREVLPFRLVIEDLPDEANVVTPGSDADPRSVAHFGGIGDYARKAMERADQDLARIFASLPVDWIELDGPAPTESHIQGTTVIGHDPAHSVTDQDGLHHRWRDLRVLGSSLFPTGAPANPTLTLSAHALRAGDRAGSL
;
A
#
# COMPACT_ATOMS: atom_id res chain seq x y z
N MET A 1 -0.38 10.70 -15.55
CA MET A 1 1.05 10.32 -15.66
C MET A 1 1.12 8.81 -15.81
N ASP A 2 1.96 8.36 -16.72
CA ASP A 2 2.11 6.93 -16.95
C ASP A 2 3.30 6.39 -16.16
N TRP A 3 3.23 5.12 -15.82
CA TRP A 3 4.37 4.39 -15.28
C TRP A 3 5.42 4.24 -16.38
N PRO A 4 6.73 4.37 -16.09
CA PRO A 4 7.78 4.35 -17.13
C PRO A 4 8.11 2.93 -17.64
N PHE A 5 7.32 1.95 -17.30
CA PHE A 5 7.42 0.55 -17.73
C PHE A 5 6.06 -0.14 -17.76
N SER A 6 5.95 -1.23 -18.54
CA SER A 6 4.75 -2.04 -18.63
C SER A 6 4.59 -2.96 -17.42
N TYR A 7 3.38 -3.50 -17.22
CA TYR A 7 3.12 -4.55 -16.25
C TYR A 7 4.07 -5.75 -16.44
N ASP A 8 4.28 -6.18 -17.70
CA ASP A 8 5.11 -7.37 -18.02
C ASP A 8 6.56 -7.19 -17.54
N ALA A 9 7.07 -5.97 -17.51
CA ALA A 9 8.42 -5.69 -16.97
C ALA A 9 8.51 -5.86 -15.46
N LEU A 10 7.37 -5.81 -14.76
CA LEU A 10 7.31 -5.92 -13.29
C LEU A 10 6.72 -7.27 -12.83
N GLU A 11 6.02 -7.99 -13.70
CA GLU A 11 5.34 -9.26 -13.39
C GLU A 11 6.26 -10.31 -12.72
N PRO A 12 7.49 -10.58 -13.22
CA PRO A 12 8.39 -11.54 -12.57
C PRO A 12 8.73 -11.18 -11.13
N TYR A 13 8.78 -9.88 -10.82
CA TYR A 13 9.05 -9.37 -9.49
C TYR A 13 7.83 -9.38 -8.59
N TYR A 14 6.62 -9.26 -9.15
CA TYR A 14 5.38 -9.54 -8.42
C TYR A 14 5.36 -10.99 -7.95
N THR A 15 5.64 -11.95 -8.84
CA THR A 15 5.70 -13.37 -8.50
C THR A 15 6.72 -13.65 -7.40
N ARG A 16 7.94 -13.07 -7.49
CA ARG A 16 8.96 -13.20 -6.44
C ARG A 16 8.52 -12.59 -5.10
N ALA A 17 7.88 -11.43 -5.12
CA ALA A 17 7.36 -10.79 -3.90
C ALA A 17 6.22 -11.61 -3.27
N GLU A 18 5.32 -12.17 -4.08
CA GLU A 18 4.25 -13.06 -3.63
C GLU A 18 4.80 -14.32 -2.98
N GLU A 19 5.82 -14.94 -3.57
CA GLU A 19 6.52 -16.10 -3.02
C GLU A 19 7.23 -15.77 -1.70
N MET A 20 7.97 -14.66 -1.67
CA MET A 20 8.67 -14.19 -0.46
C MET A 20 7.71 -13.92 0.69
N MET A 21 6.58 -13.28 0.40
CA MET A 21 5.56 -12.97 1.41
C MET A 21 4.63 -14.14 1.69
N GLN A 22 4.71 -15.23 0.94
CA GLN A 22 3.81 -16.39 1.05
C GLN A 22 2.34 -15.93 1.00
N ILE A 23 1.96 -15.25 -0.10
CA ILE A 23 0.60 -14.72 -0.25
C ILE A 23 -0.41 -15.86 -0.29
N SER A 24 -1.47 -15.71 0.49
CA SER A 24 -2.68 -16.56 0.45
C SER A 24 -3.72 -15.91 -0.45
N GLY A 25 -4.21 -16.61 -1.47
CA GLY A 25 -5.19 -16.01 -2.37
C GLY A 25 -5.67 -16.92 -3.49
N ALA A 26 -6.59 -16.39 -4.28
CA ALA A 26 -7.00 -16.93 -5.56
C ALA A 26 -6.99 -15.82 -6.60
N ARG A 27 -6.56 -16.12 -7.83
CA ARG A 27 -6.65 -15.17 -8.94
C ARG A 27 -8.12 -14.95 -9.32
N ASN A 28 -8.44 -13.74 -9.69
CA ASN A 28 -9.75 -13.36 -10.22
C ASN A 28 -9.67 -13.08 -11.73
N SER A 29 -10.79 -12.75 -12.36
CA SER A 29 -10.85 -12.50 -13.81
C SER A 29 -10.08 -11.26 -14.29
N LEU A 30 -9.68 -10.38 -13.38
CA LEU A 30 -8.92 -9.15 -13.68
C LEU A 30 -7.41 -9.34 -13.45
N ALA A 31 -6.99 -10.46 -12.85
CA ALA A 31 -5.59 -10.72 -12.60
C ALA A 31 -4.85 -10.94 -13.92
N PRO A 32 -3.84 -10.13 -14.25
CA PRO A 32 -3.08 -10.31 -15.49
C PRO A 32 -2.18 -11.55 -15.44
N SER A 33 -1.72 -11.97 -14.26
CA SER A 33 -0.94 -13.19 -14.06
C SER A 33 -1.84 -14.40 -13.83
N THR A 34 -1.49 -15.52 -14.45
CA THR A 34 -2.14 -16.83 -14.26
C THR A 34 -1.43 -17.72 -13.23
N SER A 35 -0.24 -17.32 -12.77
CA SER A 35 0.52 -18.05 -11.75
C SER A 35 -0.28 -18.14 -10.44
N PRO A 36 -0.41 -19.32 -9.82
CA PRO A 36 -1.13 -19.45 -8.56
C PRO A 36 -0.40 -18.73 -7.44
N TYR A 37 -1.15 -18.27 -6.44
CA TYR A 37 -0.52 -17.79 -5.19
C TYR A 37 0.12 -18.96 -4.42
N PRO A 38 1.18 -18.70 -3.62
CA PRO A 38 1.87 -19.74 -2.84
C PRO A 38 0.97 -20.51 -1.86
N LEU A 39 -0.01 -19.82 -1.28
CA LEU A 39 -0.95 -20.42 -0.34
C LEU A 39 -2.39 -20.31 -0.86
N PRO A 40 -3.26 -21.28 -0.53
CA PRO A 40 -4.67 -21.24 -0.92
C PRO A 40 -5.37 -20.02 -0.32
N PRO A 41 -6.52 -19.60 -0.88
CA PRO A 41 -7.27 -18.48 -0.34
C PRO A 41 -7.81 -18.78 1.06
N HIS A 42 -8.04 -17.74 1.82
CA HIS A 42 -8.82 -17.82 3.06
C HIS A 42 -10.27 -18.21 2.78
N ARG A 43 -10.91 -18.90 3.73
CA ARG A 43 -12.32 -19.23 3.63
C ARG A 43 -13.17 -17.96 3.75
N PRO A 44 -14.06 -17.69 2.77
CA PRO A 44 -14.97 -16.55 2.83
C PRO A 44 -16.09 -16.75 3.85
N SER A 45 -16.74 -15.67 4.23
CA SER A 45 -18.02 -15.66 4.96
C SER A 45 -19.21 -15.98 4.05
N LEU A 46 -20.39 -16.25 4.62
CA LEU A 46 -21.60 -16.52 3.82
C LEU A 46 -21.99 -15.36 2.89
N PRO A 47 -21.99 -14.08 3.34
CA PRO A 47 -22.24 -12.96 2.43
C PRO A 47 -21.27 -12.93 1.25
N GLU A 48 -19.99 -13.18 1.48
CA GLU A 48 -18.97 -13.18 0.42
C GLU A 48 -19.19 -14.31 -0.60
N VAL A 49 -19.64 -15.48 -0.14
CA VAL A 49 -20.04 -16.57 -1.04
C VAL A 49 -21.22 -16.16 -1.91
N ALA A 50 -22.22 -15.49 -1.33
CA ALA A 50 -23.39 -14.99 -2.09
C ALA A 50 -22.98 -13.91 -3.11
N LEU A 51 -22.14 -12.97 -2.69
CA LEU A 51 -21.60 -11.90 -3.54
C LEU A 51 -20.76 -12.48 -4.71
N SER A 52 -19.90 -13.47 -4.43
CA SER A 52 -19.10 -14.11 -5.49
C SER A 52 -19.93 -14.82 -6.54
N LYS A 53 -21.10 -15.36 -6.17
CA LYS A 53 -22.08 -15.94 -7.10
C LYS A 53 -22.77 -14.88 -7.95
N ALA A 54 -23.10 -13.72 -7.34
CA ALA A 54 -23.75 -12.62 -8.04
C ALA A 54 -22.80 -11.86 -8.96
N TRP A 55 -21.51 -11.80 -8.61
CA TRP A 55 -20.45 -11.09 -9.34
C TRP A 55 -19.26 -12.03 -9.67
N PRO A 56 -19.48 -13.03 -10.56
CA PRO A 56 -18.47 -14.06 -10.86
C PRO A 56 -17.18 -13.41 -11.38
N GLY A 57 -16.04 -13.79 -10.81
CA GLY A 57 -14.72 -13.27 -11.17
C GLY A 57 -14.41 -11.84 -10.73
N LEU A 58 -15.41 -11.09 -10.23
CA LEU A 58 -15.23 -9.71 -9.74
C LEU A 58 -15.28 -9.59 -8.22
N ILE A 59 -15.85 -10.56 -7.52
CA ILE A 59 -15.83 -10.63 -6.05
C ILE A 59 -15.29 -11.98 -5.62
N GLY A 60 -14.35 -11.98 -4.71
CA GLY A 60 -13.70 -13.21 -4.25
C GLY A 60 -12.81 -13.01 -3.02
N PRO A 61 -12.05 -14.04 -2.64
CA PRO A 61 -11.15 -13.94 -1.50
C PRO A 61 -10.08 -12.87 -1.69
N MET A 62 -9.85 -12.08 -0.64
CA MET A 62 -8.78 -11.07 -0.63
C MET A 62 -7.40 -11.72 -0.63
N PRO A 63 -6.52 -11.47 -1.61
CA PRO A 63 -5.13 -11.88 -1.53
C PRO A 63 -4.43 -11.19 -0.36
N THR A 64 -3.71 -11.94 0.48
CA THR A 64 -3.12 -11.38 1.69
C THR A 64 -1.89 -12.14 2.16
N ALA A 65 -0.93 -11.43 2.74
CA ALA A 65 0.25 -12.00 3.39
C ALA A 65 -0.05 -12.53 4.81
N ARG A 66 -1.23 -13.10 5.02
CA ARG A 66 -1.60 -13.86 6.22
C ARG A 66 -1.68 -15.33 5.86
N ALA A 67 -1.02 -16.19 6.61
CA ALA A 67 -0.95 -17.61 6.30
C ALA A 67 -2.32 -18.30 6.45
N SER A 68 -2.91 -18.76 5.33
CA SER A 68 -4.17 -19.51 5.31
C SER A 68 -3.99 -20.96 5.77
N ARG A 69 -2.75 -21.43 5.76
CA ARG A 69 -2.27 -22.69 6.37
C ARG A 69 -0.89 -22.44 6.98
N ALA A 70 -0.47 -23.30 7.91
CA ALA A 70 0.88 -23.19 8.47
C ALA A 70 1.97 -23.31 7.40
N THR A 71 3.02 -22.52 7.54
CA THR A 71 4.25 -22.54 6.75
C THR A 71 5.44 -22.85 7.67
N PRO A 72 6.65 -23.06 7.16
CA PRO A 72 7.83 -23.25 8.02
C PRO A 72 8.12 -22.09 8.97
N THR A 73 7.75 -20.85 8.59
CA THR A 73 8.05 -19.62 9.35
C THR A 73 6.84 -19.04 10.07
N ARG A 74 5.62 -19.43 9.69
CA ARG A 74 4.38 -18.83 10.22
C ARG A 74 3.31 -19.86 10.51
N PRO A 75 2.64 -19.79 11.67
CA PRO A 75 1.44 -20.59 11.93
C PRO A 75 0.25 -20.09 11.08
N GLN A 76 -0.76 -20.94 10.95
CA GLN A 76 -2.02 -20.59 10.31
C GLN A 76 -2.72 -19.45 11.06
N CYS A 77 -3.38 -18.54 10.32
CA CYS A 77 -4.22 -17.49 10.88
C CYS A 77 -5.36 -18.09 11.73
N CYS A 78 -5.52 -17.61 12.94
CA CYS A 78 -6.54 -18.11 13.87
C CYS A 78 -7.94 -17.52 13.64
N GLY A 79 -8.10 -16.54 12.72
CA GLY A 79 -9.40 -15.97 12.38
C GLY A 79 -10.16 -15.31 13.55
N ASN A 80 -9.46 -14.80 14.57
CA ASN A 80 -10.09 -14.28 15.80
C ASN A 80 -10.76 -12.92 15.67
N GLY A 81 -10.73 -12.31 14.48
CA GLY A 81 -11.34 -10.99 14.23
C GLY A 81 -10.56 -9.78 14.80
N VAL A 82 -9.42 -10.02 15.47
CA VAL A 82 -8.55 -8.96 16.03
C VAL A 82 -7.17 -9.04 15.38
N CYS A 83 -6.82 -8.02 14.57
CA CYS A 83 -5.60 -8.05 13.77
C CYS A 83 -4.57 -6.96 14.13
N ASN A 84 -4.89 -6.03 15.00
CA ASN A 84 -3.96 -4.95 15.37
C ASN A 84 -2.67 -5.54 15.98
N LEU A 85 -2.82 -6.51 16.85
CA LEU A 85 -1.73 -7.32 17.37
C LEU A 85 -2.04 -8.79 17.09
N CYS A 86 -1.28 -9.43 16.19
CA CYS A 86 -1.54 -10.81 15.81
C CYS A 86 -1.07 -11.78 16.91
N PRO A 87 -1.99 -12.52 17.57
CA PRO A 87 -1.62 -13.37 18.73
C PRO A 87 -0.80 -14.60 18.34
N VAL A 88 -0.81 -14.99 17.05
CA VAL A 88 -0.12 -16.17 16.52
C VAL A 88 0.94 -15.84 15.48
N GLN A 89 1.20 -14.56 15.21
CA GLN A 89 2.19 -14.12 14.22
C GLN A 89 1.97 -14.71 12.81
N ALA A 90 0.72 -14.86 12.38
CA ALA A 90 0.38 -15.39 11.06
C ALA A 90 0.54 -14.39 9.91
N LYS A 91 0.81 -13.11 10.21
CA LYS A 91 1.11 -12.07 9.21
C LYS A 91 2.58 -12.12 8.83
N PHE A 92 2.87 -11.91 7.55
CA PHE A 92 4.25 -11.67 7.10
C PHE A 92 4.82 -10.42 7.77
N THR A 93 6.02 -10.55 8.29
CA THR A 93 6.85 -9.45 8.76
C THR A 93 8.31 -9.74 8.40
N ILE A 94 9.09 -8.70 8.17
CA ILE A 94 10.52 -8.87 7.90
C ILE A 94 11.21 -9.57 9.06
N MET A 95 10.93 -9.15 10.29
CA MET A 95 11.53 -9.74 11.50
C MET A 95 11.14 -11.20 11.74
N GLY A 96 9.93 -11.59 11.32
CA GLY A 96 9.45 -12.97 11.50
C GLY A 96 9.84 -13.93 10.37
N ASP A 97 9.91 -13.40 9.14
CA ASP A 97 10.03 -14.25 7.93
C ASP A 97 11.35 -14.04 7.17
N LEU A 98 11.96 -12.87 7.27
CA LEU A 98 13.14 -12.46 6.52
C LEU A 98 14.24 -11.87 7.42
N SER A 99 14.41 -12.36 8.64
CA SER A 99 15.45 -11.88 9.56
C SER A 99 16.88 -12.27 9.13
N ALA A 100 17.04 -13.36 8.38
CA ALA A 100 18.32 -13.87 7.98
C ALA A 100 19.30 -12.84 7.35
N PRO A 101 18.89 -11.88 6.52
CA PRO A 101 19.78 -10.82 6.05
C PRO A 101 20.40 -9.97 7.17
N TYR A 102 19.70 -9.80 8.29
CA TYR A 102 20.22 -9.03 9.44
C TYR A 102 21.26 -9.80 10.29
N ASP A 103 21.26 -11.12 10.14
CA ASP A 103 22.24 -12.01 10.80
C ASP A 103 23.49 -12.26 9.91
N ASP A 104 23.48 -11.78 8.66
CA ASP A 104 24.61 -11.92 7.72
C ASP A 104 25.78 -11.03 8.20
N PRO A 105 26.99 -11.57 8.35
CA PRO A 105 28.16 -10.80 8.83
C PRO A 105 28.59 -9.66 7.90
N ARG A 106 28.08 -9.61 6.67
CA ARG A 106 28.28 -8.49 5.73
C ARG A 106 27.30 -7.33 5.97
N VAL A 107 26.28 -7.51 6.80
CA VAL A 107 25.26 -6.49 7.11
C VAL A 107 25.55 -5.89 8.47
N SER A 108 25.68 -4.56 8.53
CA SER A 108 25.78 -3.81 9.78
C SER A 108 24.55 -2.94 9.94
N CYS A 109 23.83 -3.11 11.04
CA CYS A 109 22.69 -2.29 11.38
C CYS A 109 23.09 -1.23 12.42
N VAL A 110 22.76 0.02 12.16
CA VAL A 110 22.93 1.13 13.11
C VAL A 110 21.53 1.57 13.52
N PHE A 111 21.24 1.50 14.81
CA PHE A 111 19.92 1.82 15.38
C PHE A 111 19.99 3.12 16.19
N ASP A 112 18.84 3.67 16.54
CA ASP A 112 18.67 4.87 17.38
C ASP A 112 19.38 6.12 16.85
N CYS A 113 19.55 6.18 15.52
CA CYS A 113 20.10 7.34 14.83
C CYS A 113 19.23 7.78 13.65
N GLU A 114 19.17 9.08 13.42
CA GLU A 114 18.45 9.73 12.33
C GLU A 114 19.40 10.05 11.18
N ALA A 115 19.06 9.60 9.96
CA ALA A 115 19.72 10.10 8.76
C ALA A 115 19.29 11.55 8.50
N ILE A 116 20.25 12.47 8.46
CA ILE A 116 19.98 13.92 8.36
C ILE A 116 20.36 14.53 7.02
N ALA A 117 21.27 13.91 6.26
CA ALA A 117 21.64 14.38 4.93
C ALA A 117 22.31 13.27 4.10
N VAL A 118 22.15 13.36 2.78
CA VAL A 118 22.97 12.69 1.78
C VAL A 118 24.12 13.62 1.43
N LEU A 119 25.36 13.20 1.62
CA LEU A 119 26.53 13.95 1.26
C LEU A 119 26.98 13.59 -0.16
N THR A 120 27.20 14.61 -1.00
CA THR A 120 27.56 14.43 -2.42
C THR A 120 28.91 15.00 -2.74
N GLU A 121 29.69 14.31 -3.59
CA GLU A 121 30.98 14.74 -4.10
C GLU A 121 31.00 14.53 -5.62
N GLY A 122 31.37 15.56 -6.39
CA GLY A 122 31.45 15.47 -7.85
C GLY A 122 30.15 15.03 -8.55
N GLY A 123 28.99 15.35 -7.98
CA GLY A 123 27.67 14.97 -8.50
C GLY A 123 27.28 13.53 -8.24
N ALA A 124 27.94 12.84 -7.28
CA ALA A 124 27.60 11.49 -6.81
C ALA A 124 27.31 11.49 -5.32
N ALA A 125 26.39 10.68 -4.86
CA ALA A 125 26.18 10.43 -3.44
C ALA A 125 27.31 9.56 -2.90
N ARG A 126 27.88 9.91 -1.72
CA ARG A 126 29.05 9.26 -1.15
C ARG A 126 28.92 8.92 0.31
N ALA A 127 28.03 9.56 1.05
CA ALA A 127 27.80 9.25 2.46
C ALA A 127 26.40 9.63 2.90
N ILE A 128 26.00 9.05 4.03
CA ILE A 128 24.85 9.50 4.83
C ILE A 128 25.41 10.14 6.10
N ALA A 129 25.03 11.38 6.36
CA ALA A 129 25.23 12.01 7.65
C ALA A 129 24.06 11.59 8.58
N TRP A 130 24.40 11.25 9.81
CA TRP A 130 23.44 10.82 10.82
C TRP A 130 23.63 11.54 12.15
N ARG A 131 22.61 11.50 12.99
CA ARG A 131 22.56 12.09 14.33
C ARG A 131 21.88 11.15 15.32
N GLU A 132 22.45 10.97 16.49
CA GLU A 132 21.86 10.27 17.62
C GLU A 132 20.96 11.20 18.46
N ALA A 133 20.13 10.62 19.32
CA ALA A 133 19.22 11.38 20.17
C ALA A 133 19.93 12.31 21.18
N ASP A 134 21.15 11.97 21.59
CA ASP A 134 22.00 12.78 22.47
C ASP A 134 22.78 13.89 21.74
N GLY A 135 22.62 13.98 20.40
CA GLY A 135 23.21 15.00 19.56
C GLY A 135 24.56 14.61 18.93
N ASN A 136 25.11 13.43 19.19
CA ASN A 136 26.28 12.93 18.47
C ASN A 136 25.96 12.83 16.98
N THR A 137 26.93 13.13 16.13
CA THR A 137 26.81 13.08 14.68
C THR A 137 27.96 12.29 14.07
N GLY A 138 27.73 11.70 12.91
CA GLY A 138 28.75 11.00 12.15
C GLY A 138 28.35 10.81 10.70
N GLU A 139 29.19 10.12 9.95
CA GLU A 139 29.00 9.82 8.54
C GLU A 139 29.26 8.33 8.27
N ILE A 140 28.44 7.76 7.38
CA ILE A 140 28.68 6.42 6.81
C ILE A 140 28.92 6.60 5.32
N ARG A 141 30.12 6.26 4.84
CA ARG A 141 30.48 6.32 3.42
C ARG A 141 30.15 5.01 2.72
N ALA A 142 29.70 5.12 1.46
CA ALA A 142 29.41 3.96 0.62
C ALA A 142 29.55 4.32 -0.87
N ASP A 143 29.75 3.31 -1.71
CA ASP A 143 29.76 3.45 -3.17
C ASP A 143 28.36 3.70 -3.73
N GLN A 144 27.33 3.14 -3.09
CA GLN A 144 25.92 3.37 -3.42
C GLN A 144 25.12 3.71 -2.16
N ILE A 145 24.24 4.68 -2.28
CA ILE A 145 23.29 5.08 -1.24
C ILE A 145 21.87 4.70 -1.68
N VAL A 146 21.12 4.09 -0.77
CA VAL A 146 19.72 3.72 -1.02
C VAL A 146 18.83 4.34 0.06
N LEU A 147 17.84 5.11 -0.35
CA LEU A 147 16.84 5.72 0.54
C LEU A 147 15.55 4.90 0.52
N GLY A 148 15.14 4.42 1.69
CA GLY A 148 13.89 3.68 1.89
C GLY A 148 13.02 4.28 2.99
N ALA A 149 13.04 5.60 3.16
CA ALA A 149 12.46 6.32 4.30
C ALA A 149 11.00 6.79 4.09
N ASN A 150 10.24 6.12 3.23
CA ASN A 150 8.83 6.39 2.87
C ASN A 150 8.58 7.68 2.06
N GLY A 151 7.28 7.97 1.77
CA GLY A 151 6.84 9.08 0.94
C GLY A 151 7.09 10.48 1.53
N ILE A 152 7.28 10.59 2.83
CA ILE A 152 7.57 11.87 3.51
C ILE A 152 9.07 12.07 3.66
N PHE A 153 9.75 11.10 4.29
CA PHE A 153 11.14 11.29 4.69
C PHE A 153 12.15 11.13 3.56
N ASN A 154 11.84 10.37 2.48
CA ASN A 154 12.69 10.38 1.28
C ASN A 154 12.81 11.79 0.70
N ALA A 155 11.67 12.48 0.52
CA ALA A 155 11.66 13.84 0.00
C ALA A 155 12.30 14.85 0.96
N THR A 156 12.03 14.72 2.25
CA THR A 156 12.64 15.56 3.28
C THR A 156 14.17 15.47 3.24
N LEU A 157 14.70 14.25 3.26
CA LEU A 157 16.14 14.01 3.26
C LEU A 157 16.81 14.55 2.00
N LEU A 158 16.20 14.36 0.81
CA LEU A 158 16.71 14.91 -0.45
C LEU A 158 16.78 16.44 -0.40
N LYS A 159 15.71 17.11 0.06
CA LYS A 159 15.67 18.57 0.18
C LYS A 159 16.68 19.12 1.18
N GLN A 160 16.79 18.49 2.34
CA GLN A 160 17.80 18.86 3.35
C GLN A 160 19.23 18.67 2.83
N SER A 161 19.42 17.73 1.89
CA SER A 161 20.70 17.48 1.23
C SER A 161 21.00 18.43 0.06
N GLY A 162 20.14 19.41 -0.20
CA GLY A 162 20.35 20.41 -1.27
C GLY A 162 19.82 19.98 -2.64
N ASP A 163 18.87 19.04 -2.71
CA ASP A 163 18.18 18.77 -3.97
C ASP A 163 17.32 19.96 -4.39
N THR A 164 17.62 20.50 -5.57
CA THR A 164 16.92 21.65 -6.14
C THR A 164 15.84 21.29 -7.16
N SER A 165 15.55 19.99 -7.34
CA SER A 165 14.43 19.58 -8.17
C SER A 165 13.14 20.20 -7.66
N ARG A 166 12.38 20.87 -8.54
CA ARG A 166 11.08 21.43 -8.18
C ARG A 166 10.04 20.33 -7.86
N LEU A 167 10.29 19.10 -8.32
CA LEU A 167 9.37 17.97 -8.17
C LEU A 167 9.57 17.19 -6.87
N THR A 168 10.76 17.26 -6.28
CA THR A 168 11.01 16.60 -5.00
C THR A 168 10.09 17.14 -3.92
N GLY A 169 9.37 16.25 -3.27
CA GLY A 169 8.35 16.56 -2.27
C GLY A 169 6.98 16.88 -2.84
N ARG A 170 6.79 16.98 -4.15
CA ARG A 170 5.49 17.26 -4.77
C ARG A 170 4.76 15.97 -5.15
N ARG A 171 3.45 16.12 -5.42
CA ARG A 171 2.55 15.04 -5.80
C ARG A 171 2.37 14.00 -4.71
N LEU A 172 2.43 14.43 -3.45
CA LEU A 172 1.97 13.61 -2.34
C LEU A 172 0.52 13.23 -2.60
N HIS A 173 0.23 11.94 -2.64
CA HIS A 173 -1.13 11.46 -2.83
C HIS A 173 -1.41 10.24 -1.95
N GLU A 174 -2.66 9.99 -1.73
CA GLU A 174 -3.20 8.97 -0.85
C GLU A 174 -4.49 8.40 -1.44
N GLN A 175 -5.01 7.40 -0.80
CA GLN A 175 -6.35 6.87 -1.05
C GLN A 175 -7.30 7.46 -0.03
N LEU A 176 -8.57 7.51 -0.41
CA LEU A 176 -9.67 7.88 0.46
C LEU A 176 -10.37 6.63 0.93
N GLY A 177 -10.64 6.50 2.20
CA GLY A 177 -11.35 5.36 2.76
C GLY A 177 -12.66 5.71 3.42
N ILE A 178 -13.68 4.90 3.19
CA ILE A 178 -14.97 4.97 3.89
C ILE A 178 -15.22 3.63 4.57
N THR A 179 -15.37 3.62 5.88
CA THR A 179 -15.83 2.44 6.60
C THR A 179 -17.33 2.34 6.46
N GLY A 180 -17.83 1.13 6.22
CA GLY A 180 -19.27 0.87 6.13
C GLY A 180 -19.65 -0.44 6.78
N ARG A 181 -20.95 -0.62 6.95
CA ARG A 181 -21.58 -1.81 7.48
C ARG A 181 -22.83 -2.13 6.67
N VAL A 182 -22.92 -3.37 6.23
CA VAL A 182 -24.18 -3.91 5.68
C VAL A 182 -24.85 -4.68 6.79
N TYR A 183 -25.99 -4.21 7.24
CA TYR A 183 -26.84 -4.90 8.21
C TYR A 183 -27.70 -5.89 7.45
N LEU A 184 -27.66 -7.15 7.89
CA LEU A 184 -28.27 -8.28 7.21
C LEU A 184 -29.44 -8.83 8.02
N ASP A 185 -30.44 -9.42 7.32
CA ASP A 185 -31.54 -10.13 7.94
C ASP A 185 -31.33 -11.65 7.83
N GLY A 186 -31.09 -12.29 8.96
CA GLY A 186 -30.95 -13.75 9.07
C GLY A 186 -29.68 -14.34 8.43
N MET A 187 -28.69 -13.53 8.02
CA MET A 187 -27.45 -14.03 7.42
C MET A 187 -26.24 -13.74 8.30
N ASP A 188 -25.57 -14.81 8.77
CA ASP A 188 -24.34 -14.75 9.56
C ASP A 188 -23.15 -14.32 8.70
N SER A 189 -22.44 -13.27 9.08
CA SER A 189 -21.22 -12.77 8.41
C SER A 189 -19.91 -13.12 9.11
N PHE A 190 -19.97 -13.66 10.32
CA PHE A 190 -18.78 -13.94 11.16
C PHE A 190 -18.27 -15.38 11.00
N GLN A 191 -17.79 -15.75 9.81
CA GLN A 191 -17.35 -17.13 9.49
C GLN A 191 -16.08 -17.21 8.65
N GLY A 192 -15.50 -16.09 8.24
CA GLY A 192 -14.26 -16.07 7.48
C GLY A 192 -13.05 -16.56 8.27
N SER A 193 -12.03 -17.09 7.59
CA SER A 193 -10.84 -17.64 8.26
C SER A 193 -9.73 -16.61 8.50
N THR A 194 -9.99 -15.34 8.24
CA THR A 194 -9.08 -14.20 8.53
C THR A 194 -9.89 -12.92 8.77
N TYR A 195 -9.22 -11.82 9.07
CA TYR A 195 -9.86 -10.53 9.36
C TYR A 195 -10.46 -9.87 8.10
N VAL A 196 -9.64 -9.65 7.05
CA VAL A 196 -10.11 -9.18 5.74
C VAL A 196 -10.22 -10.40 4.85
N THR A 197 -11.43 -10.77 4.50
CA THR A 197 -11.73 -12.05 3.85
C THR A 197 -12.05 -11.92 2.37
N GLY A 198 -12.72 -10.83 1.98
CA GLY A 198 -13.15 -10.63 0.61
C GLY A 198 -12.71 -9.30 0.01
N ILE A 199 -12.65 -9.28 -1.32
CA ILE A 199 -12.42 -8.09 -2.13
C ILE A 199 -13.40 -8.05 -3.29
N ALA A 200 -13.95 -6.85 -3.57
CA ALA A 200 -14.87 -6.62 -4.67
C ALA A 200 -14.30 -5.58 -5.64
N TYR A 201 -14.26 -5.94 -6.91
CA TYR A 201 -13.72 -5.16 -8.02
C TYR A 201 -14.77 -4.50 -8.95
N PRO A 202 -16.13 -4.62 -8.78
CA PRO A 202 -17.07 -4.06 -9.76
C PRO A 202 -16.84 -2.58 -10.05
N LEU A 203 -16.47 -1.76 -9.04
CA LEU A 203 -16.23 -0.33 -9.22
C LEU A 203 -14.85 -0.01 -9.84
N TYR A 204 -13.93 -0.97 -9.82
CA TYR A 204 -12.65 -0.90 -10.51
C TYR A 204 -12.76 -1.38 -11.96
N ALA A 205 -13.53 -2.44 -12.23
CA ALA A 205 -13.71 -3.05 -13.54
C ALA A 205 -14.62 -2.25 -14.49
N ASP A 206 -15.46 -1.35 -13.96
CA ASP A 206 -16.41 -0.54 -14.72
C ASP A 206 -15.66 0.62 -15.42
N GLU A 207 -15.21 0.37 -16.66
CA GLU A 207 -14.44 1.34 -17.44
C GLU A 207 -15.22 2.62 -17.75
N GLU A 208 -16.52 2.52 -18.00
CA GLU A 208 -17.37 3.68 -18.28
C GLU A 208 -17.48 4.58 -17.05
N ARG A 209 -17.70 3.98 -15.89
CA ARG A 209 -17.70 4.69 -14.60
C ARG A 209 -16.37 5.42 -14.37
N ARG A 210 -15.24 4.74 -14.62
CA ARG A 210 -13.90 5.29 -14.41
C ARG A 210 -13.53 6.46 -15.31
N ARG A 211 -14.26 6.69 -16.40
CA ARG A 211 -14.07 7.89 -17.24
C ARG A 211 -14.52 9.18 -16.54
N THR A 212 -15.37 9.09 -15.55
CA THR A 212 -15.99 10.24 -14.89
C THR A 212 -15.76 10.31 -13.39
N THR A 213 -15.44 9.18 -12.75
CA THR A 213 -15.22 9.07 -11.30
C THR A 213 -14.05 8.15 -10.99
N ALA A 214 -13.49 8.27 -9.81
CA ALA A 214 -12.40 7.44 -9.34
C ALA A 214 -12.78 5.95 -9.28
N ALA A 215 -11.82 5.08 -9.56
CA ALA A 215 -11.95 3.66 -9.28
C ALA A 215 -12.01 3.43 -7.77
N ALA A 216 -12.66 2.34 -7.38
CA ALA A 216 -12.78 1.95 -5.98
C ALA A 216 -12.75 0.43 -5.82
N LEU A 217 -12.30 0.00 -4.64
CA LEU A 217 -12.36 -1.40 -4.19
C LEU A 217 -13.15 -1.48 -2.88
N ILE A 218 -13.81 -2.62 -2.66
CA ILE A 218 -14.47 -2.89 -1.39
C ILE A 218 -13.77 -4.08 -0.74
N GLU A 219 -13.24 -3.87 0.45
CA GLU A 219 -12.66 -4.91 1.30
C GLU A 219 -13.67 -5.31 2.37
N THR A 220 -14.13 -6.56 2.36
CA THR A 220 -15.04 -7.06 3.38
C THR A 220 -14.29 -7.70 4.56
N ARG A 221 -14.88 -7.64 5.74
CA ARG A 221 -14.23 -8.05 7.00
C ARG A 221 -15.08 -9.08 7.74
N SER A 222 -14.40 -10.09 8.31
CA SER A 222 -15.02 -11.08 9.18
C SER A 222 -14.72 -10.76 10.64
N VAL A 223 -15.48 -9.81 11.18
CA VAL A 223 -15.38 -9.37 12.59
C VAL A 223 -16.78 -9.15 13.15
N GLY A 224 -16.97 -9.45 14.44
CA GLY A 224 -18.21 -9.12 15.13
C GLY A 224 -18.40 -7.61 15.25
N GLN A 225 -19.62 -7.15 15.00
CA GLN A 225 -20.04 -5.76 15.15
C GLN A 225 -21.23 -5.68 16.10
N MET A 226 -21.29 -4.63 16.89
CA MET A 226 -22.43 -4.41 17.76
C MET A 226 -23.65 -4.01 16.95
N ARG A 227 -24.81 -4.64 17.24
CA ARG A 227 -26.13 -4.21 16.80
C ARG A 227 -26.97 -3.89 18.04
N LEU A 228 -27.93 -2.99 17.90
CA LEU A 228 -28.87 -2.67 18.98
C LEU A 228 -29.81 -3.83 19.28
N GLU A 229 -30.15 -4.65 18.25
CA GLU A 229 -30.99 -5.82 18.42
C GLU A 229 -30.22 -6.98 19.07
N ALA A 230 -30.76 -7.48 20.14
CA ALA A 230 -30.15 -8.58 20.89
C ALA A 230 -29.94 -9.82 20.00
N GLY A 231 -28.75 -10.40 20.07
CA GLY A 231 -28.41 -11.63 19.36
C GLY A 231 -28.02 -11.48 17.89
N ARG A 232 -28.15 -10.32 17.28
CA ARG A 232 -27.90 -10.08 15.85
C ARG A 232 -26.49 -9.54 15.52
N TRP A 233 -25.54 -9.57 16.44
CA TRP A 233 -24.17 -9.05 16.23
C TRP A 233 -23.41 -9.76 15.12
N ARG A 234 -23.82 -10.97 14.73
CA ARG A 234 -23.23 -11.74 13.62
C ARG A 234 -23.82 -11.37 12.25
N GLU A 235 -24.91 -10.65 12.22
CA GLU A 235 -25.65 -10.27 11.02
C GLU A 235 -25.25 -8.88 10.50
N VAL A 236 -23.96 -8.57 10.58
CA VAL A 236 -23.36 -7.33 10.09
C VAL A 236 -22.13 -7.68 9.28
N LEU A 237 -22.07 -7.24 8.02
CA LEU A 237 -20.90 -7.34 7.16
C LEU A 237 -20.16 -6.00 7.16
N PRO A 238 -19.09 -5.85 7.94
CA PRO A 238 -18.27 -4.65 7.88
C PRO A 238 -17.45 -4.65 6.59
N PHE A 239 -17.25 -3.47 6.04
CA PHE A 239 -16.41 -3.30 4.86
C PHE A 239 -15.63 -1.98 4.91
N ARG A 240 -14.62 -1.89 4.04
CA ARG A 240 -13.92 -0.65 3.70
C ARG A 240 -14.09 -0.40 2.21
N LEU A 241 -14.61 0.75 1.85
CA LEU A 241 -14.58 1.28 0.49
C LEU A 241 -13.32 2.12 0.36
N VAL A 242 -12.42 1.71 -0.51
CA VAL A 242 -11.15 2.40 -0.79
C VAL A 242 -11.24 3.02 -2.17
N ILE A 243 -11.08 4.32 -2.25
CA ILE A 243 -11.20 5.13 -3.48
C ILE A 243 -9.83 5.71 -3.81
N GLU A 244 -9.38 5.57 -5.05
CA GLU A 244 -8.17 6.22 -5.52
C GLU A 244 -8.35 7.74 -5.65
N ASP A 245 -7.28 8.50 -5.54
CA ASP A 245 -7.26 9.91 -5.92
C ASP A 245 -6.07 10.19 -6.84
N LEU A 246 -6.13 11.29 -7.56
CA LEU A 246 -5.08 11.69 -8.49
C LEU A 246 -4.02 12.52 -7.76
N PRO A 247 -2.73 12.35 -8.13
CA PRO A 247 -1.68 13.20 -7.58
C PRO A 247 -1.85 14.66 -8.03
N ASP A 248 -1.74 15.58 -7.06
CA ASP A 248 -1.74 17.03 -7.30
C ASP A 248 -0.36 17.62 -6.96
N GLU A 249 0.18 18.49 -7.81
CA GLU A 249 1.45 19.19 -7.55
C GLU A 249 1.36 20.18 -6.37
N ALA A 250 0.17 20.60 -5.98
CA ALA A 250 -0.05 21.42 -4.79
C ALA A 250 0.11 20.63 -3.49
N ASN A 251 -0.03 19.30 -3.53
CA ASN A 251 0.22 18.45 -2.38
C ASN A 251 1.74 18.26 -2.21
N VAL A 252 2.30 18.82 -1.15
CA VAL A 252 3.75 18.99 -1.00
C VAL A 252 4.23 18.54 0.38
N VAL A 253 5.37 17.87 0.42
CA VAL A 253 6.16 17.66 1.62
C VAL A 253 7.31 18.66 1.64
N THR A 254 7.46 19.38 2.74
CA THR A 254 8.57 20.29 3.00
C THR A 254 9.33 19.84 4.25
N PRO A 255 10.66 19.99 4.28
CA PRO A 255 11.43 19.84 5.51
C PRO A 255 10.94 20.78 6.59
N GLY A 256 11.19 20.41 7.83
CA GLY A 256 11.05 21.32 8.96
C GLY A 256 12.02 22.50 8.91
N SER A 257 11.93 23.37 9.89
CA SER A 257 12.82 24.50 10.10
C SER A 257 13.70 24.27 11.34
N ASP A 258 14.65 25.17 11.60
CA ASP A 258 15.46 25.14 12.82
C ASP A 258 14.59 25.26 14.09
N ALA A 259 13.45 25.94 14.02
CA ALA A 259 12.53 26.10 15.13
C ALA A 259 11.60 24.88 15.33
N ASP A 260 11.29 24.15 14.27
CA ASP A 260 10.52 22.90 14.29
C ASP A 260 11.07 21.94 13.23
N PRO A 261 11.87 20.94 13.62
CA PRO A 261 12.51 20.03 12.67
C PRO A 261 11.57 19.04 11.99
N ARG A 262 10.30 18.97 12.40
CA ARG A 262 9.33 18.04 11.83
C ARG A 262 9.00 18.40 10.39
N SER A 263 8.99 17.41 9.51
CA SER A 263 8.50 17.57 8.13
C SER A 263 7.03 17.98 8.12
N VAL A 264 6.65 18.84 7.20
CA VAL A 264 5.28 19.31 7.04
C VAL A 264 4.71 18.78 5.73
N ALA A 265 3.58 18.09 5.80
CA ALA A 265 2.80 17.70 4.65
C ALA A 265 1.67 18.73 4.42
N HIS A 266 1.72 19.40 3.28
CA HIS A 266 0.64 20.27 2.82
C HIS A 266 -0.27 19.46 1.90
N PHE A 267 -1.51 19.27 2.31
CA PHE A 267 -2.50 18.52 1.56
C PHE A 267 -3.69 19.42 1.23
N GLY A 268 -3.95 19.63 -0.07
CA GLY A 268 -5.00 20.52 -0.57
C GLY A 268 -6.43 19.98 -0.45
N GLY A 269 -6.58 18.77 0.05
CA GLY A 269 -7.87 18.10 0.20
C GLY A 269 -8.12 17.03 -0.88
N ILE A 270 -9.30 16.45 -0.85
CA ILE A 270 -9.74 15.40 -1.75
C ILE A 270 -10.03 15.98 -3.13
N GLY A 271 -9.51 15.37 -4.19
CA GLY A 271 -9.73 15.76 -5.57
C GLY A 271 -11.19 15.59 -6.03
N ASP A 272 -11.58 16.35 -7.05
CA ASP A 272 -12.93 16.25 -7.63
C ASP A 272 -13.23 14.86 -8.19
N TYR A 273 -12.20 14.17 -8.67
CA TYR A 273 -12.30 12.82 -9.20
C TYR A 273 -12.75 11.83 -8.12
N ALA A 274 -12.10 11.84 -6.97
CA ALA A 274 -12.46 11.01 -5.81
C ALA A 274 -13.80 11.46 -5.18
N ARG A 275 -14.06 12.77 -5.11
CA ARG A 275 -15.31 13.32 -4.56
C ARG A 275 -16.53 12.82 -5.32
N LYS A 276 -16.49 12.79 -6.65
CA LYS A 276 -17.58 12.23 -7.48
C LYS A 276 -17.82 10.75 -7.20
N ALA A 277 -16.78 9.97 -6.90
CA ALA A 277 -16.95 8.57 -6.51
C ALA A 277 -17.63 8.44 -5.13
N MET A 278 -17.31 9.33 -4.18
CA MET A 278 -17.98 9.38 -2.88
C MET A 278 -19.47 9.70 -2.99
N GLU A 279 -19.82 10.69 -3.82
CA GLU A 279 -21.22 11.11 -4.04
C GLU A 279 -22.09 9.98 -4.60
N ARG A 280 -21.49 9.00 -5.27
CA ARG A 280 -22.17 7.83 -5.82
C ARG A 280 -22.13 6.60 -4.92
N ALA A 281 -21.40 6.66 -3.80
CA ALA A 281 -21.13 5.49 -2.97
C ALA A 281 -22.41 4.74 -2.55
N ASP A 282 -23.45 5.44 -2.11
CA ASP A 282 -24.72 4.81 -1.68
C ASP A 282 -25.37 3.99 -2.82
N GLN A 283 -25.44 4.55 -4.03
CA GLN A 283 -26.02 3.88 -5.19
C GLN A 283 -25.17 2.68 -5.64
N ASP A 284 -23.85 2.87 -5.69
CA ASP A 284 -22.91 1.82 -6.08
C ASP A 284 -22.94 0.64 -5.10
N LEU A 285 -22.97 0.91 -3.80
CA LEU A 285 -23.01 -0.11 -2.76
C LEU A 285 -24.37 -0.83 -2.73
N ALA A 286 -25.49 -0.10 -2.87
CA ALA A 286 -26.81 -0.73 -2.97
C ALA A 286 -26.88 -1.72 -4.15
N ARG A 287 -26.30 -1.37 -5.30
CA ARG A 287 -26.21 -2.27 -6.47
C ARG A 287 -25.33 -3.49 -6.20
N ILE A 288 -24.17 -3.32 -5.57
CA ILE A 288 -23.22 -4.40 -5.31
C ILE A 288 -23.79 -5.40 -4.31
N PHE A 289 -24.41 -4.91 -3.24
CA PHE A 289 -24.94 -5.74 -2.17
C PHE A 289 -26.38 -6.23 -2.38
N ALA A 290 -27.02 -5.90 -3.52
CA ALA A 290 -28.40 -6.24 -3.82
C ALA A 290 -28.76 -7.74 -3.75
N SER A 291 -27.78 -8.64 -3.85
CA SER A 291 -27.96 -10.08 -3.75
C SER A 291 -27.98 -10.61 -2.30
N LEU A 292 -27.74 -9.74 -1.33
CA LEU A 292 -27.78 -10.07 0.10
C LEU A 292 -29.14 -9.68 0.69
N PRO A 293 -29.56 -10.30 1.79
CA PRO A 293 -30.73 -9.87 2.54
C PRO A 293 -30.42 -8.61 3.37
N VAL A 294 -30.31 -7.47 2.69
CA VAL A 294 -29.91 -6.19 3.29
C VAL A 294 -31.07 -5.55 4.03
N ASP A 295 -30.91 -5.28 5.33
CA ASP A 295 -31.81 -4.40 6.08
C ASP A 295 -31.50 -2.92 5.74
N TRP A 296 -30.25 -2.51 5.95
CA TRP A 296 -29.74 -1.19 5.55
C TRP A 296 -28.21 -1.21 5.42
N ILE A 297 -27.67 -0.17 4.80
CA ILE A 297 -26.24 0.10 4.70
C ILE A 297 -25.94 1.38 5.46
N GLU A 298 -24.90 1.36 6.26
CA GLU A 298 -24.39 2.52 7.01
C GLU A 298 -22.98 2.85 6.54
N LEU A 299 -22.72 4.13 6.28
CA LEU A 299 -21.40 4.65 5.97
C LEU A 299 -20.94 5.61 7.04
N ASP A 300 -19.71 5.47 7.49
CA ASP A 300 -19.04 6.47 8.31
C ASP A 300 -18.57 7.64 7.43
N GLY A 301 -18.17 8.74 8.04
CA GLY A 301 -17.52 9.83 7.31
C GLY A 301 -16.22 9.36 6.63
N PRO A 302 -15.81 10.02 5.54
CA PRO A 302 -14.59 9.68 4.83
C PRO A 302 -13.36 9.95 5.69
N ALA A 303 -12.41 9.02 5.67
CA ALA A 303 -11.07 9.23 6.18
C ALA A 303 -10.16 9.62 4.99
N PRO A 304 -9.41 10.72 5.09
CA PRO A 304 -8.60 11.23 3.98
C PRO A 304 -7.30 10.42 3.76
N THR A 305 -7.17 9.29 4.42
CA THR A 305 -5.98 8.42 4.34
C THR A 305 -6.34 6.96 4.60
N GLU A 306 -5.68 6.07 3.86
CA GLU A 306 -5.59 4.63 4.11
C GLU A 306 -4.23 4.23 4.67
N SER A 307 -3.39 5.21 5.06
CA SER A 307 -1.99 5.02 5.43
C SER A 307 -1.14 4.48 4.27
N HIS A 308 -1.52 4.81 3.05
CA HIS A 308 -0.87 4.38 1.81
C HIS A 308 -0.21 5.57 1.09
N ILE A 309 0.60 6.33 1.82
CA ILE A 309 1.28 7.53 1.33
C ILE A 309 2.15 7.21 0.12
N GLN A 310 1.96 7.95 -0.98
CA GLN A 310 2.59 7.73 -2.27
C GLN A 310 3.08 9.06 -2.87
N GLY A 311 3.95 8.98 -3.89
CA GLY A 311 4.48 10.15 -4.57
C GLY A 311 5.66 10.79 -3.84
N THR A 312 5.95 12.03 -4.16
CA THR A 312 7.03 12.89 -3.63
C THR A 312 8.41 12.73 -4.26
N THR A 313 8.75 11.54 -4.80
CA THR A 313 10.01 11.30 -5.53
C THR A 313 9.76 10.47 -6.79
N VAL A 314 8.73 10.84 -7.54
CA VAL A 314 8.14 10.04 -8.61
C VAL A 314 9.13 9.61 -9.68
N ILE A 315 8.95 8.35 -10.17
CA ILE A 315 9.74 7.77 -11.26
C ILE A 315 9.30 8.29 -12.63
N GLY A 316 10.23 8.32 -13.57
CA GLY A 316 9.95 8.64 -14.97
C GLY A 316 11.22 8.68 -15.80
N HIS A 317 11.08 8.83 -17.11
CA HIS A 317 12.24 8.91 -18.01
C HIS A 317 12.85 10.32 -18.11
N ASP A 318 12.03 11.36 -17.89
CA ASP A 318 12.43 12.74 -18.10
C ASP A 318 12.62 13.46 -16.74
N PRO A 319 13.84 13.97 -16.47
CA PRO A 319 14.12 14.72 -15.24
C PRO A 319 13.31 16.03 -15.11
N ALA A 320 12.71 16.54 -16.20
CA ALA A 320 11.78 17.67 -16.13
C ALA A 320 10.43 17.27 -15.48
N HIS A 321 10.09 15.99 -15.49
CA HIS A 321 8.79 15.46 -15.05
C HIS A 321 8.88 14.42 -13.94
N SER A 322 10.10 14.01 -13.53
CA SER A 322 10.35 13.01 -12.49
C SER A 322 11.57 13.36 -11.63
N VAL A 323 11.69 12.73 -10.47
CA VAL A 323 12.83 12.89 -9.56
C VAL A 323 13.86 11.79 -9.77
N THR A 324 13.38 10.60 -10.11
CA THR A 324 14.19 9.39 -10.33
C THR A 324 13.84 8.76 -11.66
N ASP A 325 14.74 7.94 -12.18
CA ASP A 325 14.49 7.10 -13.35
C ASP A 325 13.59 5.89 -13.02
N GLN A 326 13.33 5.06 -14.02
CA GLN A 326 12.51 3.85 -13.88
C GLN A 326 13.02 2.80 -12.89
N ASP A 327 14.29 2.87 -12.50
CA ASP A 327 14.94 1.97 -11.55
C ASP A 327 15.20 2.63 -10.19
N GLY A 328 14.63 3.82 -9.97
CA GLY A 328 14.74 4.59 -8.76
C GLY A 328 16.06 5.36 -8.62
N LEU A 329 16.93 5.40 -9.65
CA LEU A 329 18.15 6.21 -9.61
C LEU A 329 17.78 7.69 -9.71
N HIS A 330 18.36 8.49 -8.82
CA HIS A 330 18.12 9.93 -8.80
C HIS A 330 18.73 10.60 -10.04
N HIS A 331 17.94 11.38 -10.77
CA HIS A 331 18.37 11.97 -12.04
C HIS A 331 19.61 12.86 -11.93
N ARG A 332 19.81 13.46 -10.78
CA ARG A 332 20.84 14.47 -10.57
C ARG A 332 22.08 13.95 -9.86
N TRP A 333 21.91 13.04 -8.90
CA TRP A 333 23.02 12.50 -8.12
C TRP A 333 23.24 11.03 -8.47
N ARG A 334 24.39 10.76 -9.08
CA ARG A 334 24.79 9.38 -9.35
C ARG A 334 24.90 8.60 -8.04
N ASP A 335 24.80 7.31 -8.12
CA ASP A 335 25.00 6.38 -6.99
C ASP A 335 23.96 6.57 -5.85
N LEU A 336 22.87 7.30 -6.12
CA LEU A 336 21.75 7.48 -5.22
C LEU A 336 20.49 6.81 -5.80
N ARG A 337 19.95 5.88 -5.05
CA ARG A 337 18.68 5.21 -5.38
C ARG A 337 17.64 5.52 -4.33
N VAL A 338 16.42 5.75 -4.76
CA VAL A 338 15.24 5.91 -3.89
C VAL A 338 14.33 4.70 -4.08
N LEU A 339 13.79 4.15 -3.01
CA LEU A 339 12.86 3.03 -3.03
C LEU A 339 11.59 3.34 -2.23
N GLY A 340 10.55 2.56 -2.48
CA GLY A 340 9.28 2.65 -1.76
C GLY A 340 8.18 3.36 -2.55
N SER A 341 7.05 3.59 -1.89
CA SER A 341 5.86 4.21 -2.50
C SER A 341 6.03 5.69 -2.86
N SER A 342 7.09 6.34 -2.38
CA SER A 342 7.45 7.70 -2.82
C SER A 342 7.70 7.80 -4.34
N LEU A 343 8.02 6.69 -4.98
CA LEU A 343 8.29 6.58 -6.41
C LEU A 343 7.03 6.57 -7.27
N PHE A 344 5.86 6.30 -6.72
CA PHE A 344 4.63 6.08 -7.49
C PHE A 344 4.19 7.36 -8.21
N PRO A 345 4.11 7.33 -9.56
CA PRO A 345 3.62 8.47 -10.33
C PRO A 345 2.11 8.66 -10.21
N THR A 346 1.38 7.55 -9.99
CA THR A 346 -0.06 7.50 -9.70
C THR A 346 -0.34 6.34 -8.77
N GLY A 347 -1.40 6.48 -7.96
CA GLY A 347 -1.95 5.41 -7.13
C GLY A 347 -3.02 4.59 -7.84
N ALA A 348 -3.55 3.63 -7.12
CA ALA A 348 -4.73 2.82 -7.43
C ALA A 348 -5.49 2.60 -6.13
N PRO A 349 -6.76 2.15 -6.14
CA PRO A 349 -7.46 1.85 -4.89
C PRO A 349 -6.93 0.58 -4.20
N ALA A 350 -5.97 -0.12 -4.79
CA ALA A 350 -5.32 -1.30 -4.23
C ALA A 350 -4.21 -0.94 -3.24
N ASN A 351 -3.97 -1.83 -2.27
CA ASN A 351 -2.87 -1.71 -1.31
C ASN A 351 -1.51 -1.69 -2.03
N PRO A 352 -0.62 -0.69 -1.81
CA PRO A 352 0.59 -0.48 -2.63
C PRO A 352 1.76 -1.39 -2.30
N THR A 353 1.74 -2.11 -1.17
CA THR A 353 2.92 -2.82 -0.63
C THR A 353 3.50 -3.85 -1.59
N LEU A 354 2.65 -4.61 -2.32
CA LEU A 354 3.16 -5.60 -3.26
C LEU A 354 3.90 -4.93 -4.44
N THR A 355 3.36 -3.83 -4.97
CA THR A 355 3.96 -3.09 -6.08
C THR A 355 5.29 -2.45 -5.68
N LEU A 356 5.36 -1.82 -4.50
CA LEU A 356 6.64 -1.26 -4.04
C LEU A 356 7.69 -2.35 -3.78
N SER A 357 7.29 -3.53 -3.32
CA SER A 357 8.20 -4.66 -3.09
C SER A 357 8.71 -5.24 -4.40
N ALA A 358 7.84 -5.41 -5.39
CA ALA A 358 8.23 -5.86 -6.73
C ALA A 358 9.21 -4.87 -7.37
N HIS A 359 8.95 -3.56 -7.28
CA HIS A 359 9.87 -2.54 -7.79
C HIS A 359 11.21 -2.55 -7.04
N ALA A 360 11.21 -2.71 -5.71
CA ALA A 360 12.44 -2.79 -4.92
C ALA A 360 13.29 -4.02 -5.30
N LEU A 361 12.68 -5.19 -5.54
CA LEU A 361 13.37 -6.37 -6.03
C LEU A 361 14.00 -6.13 -7.41
N ARG A 362 13.25 -5.52 -8.33
CA ARG A 362 13.75 -5.14 -9.66
C ARG A 362 14.94 -4.18 -9.56
N ALA A 363 14.84 -3.17 -8.73
CA ALA A 363 15.91 -2.20 -8.50
C ALA A 363 17.17 -2.84 -7.88
N GLY A 364 16.98 -3.82 -6.97
CA GLY A 364 18.08 -4.58 -6.37
C GLY A 364 18.83 -5.46 -7.38
N ASP A 365 18.12 -6.19 -8.23
CA ASP A 365 18.74 -7.01 -9.29
C ASP A 365 19.59 -6.15 -10.25
N ARG A 366 19.13 -4.94 -10.56
CA ARG A 366 19.85 -4.01 -11.44
C ARG A 366 21.01 -3.31 -10.75
N ALA A 367 20.96 -3.11 -9.43
CA ALA A 367 22.07 -2.57 -8.68
C ALA A 367 23.24 -3.57 -8.57
N GLY A 368 22.96 -4.87 -8.47
CA GLY A 368 23.98 -5.92 -8.44
C GLY A 368 24.62 -6.25 -9.80
N SER A 369 24.10 -5.65 -10.89
CA SER A 369 24.59 -5.85 -12.27
C SER A 369 25.57 -4.76 -12.73
N LEU A 370 25.86 -3.78 -11.88
CA LEU A 370 26.83 -2.71 -12.07
C LEU A 370 28.13 -3.05 -11.37
#